data_2a7ca779e88dbf3380dd2013757cd4c3
#
_entry.id   2a7ca779e88dbf3380dd2013757cd4c3
#
_cell.length_a   1.000
_cell.length_b   1.000
_cell.length_c   1.000
_cell.angle_alpha   90.00
_cell.angle_beta   90.00
_cell.angle_gamma   90.00
#
_symmetry.space_group_name_H-M   'P 1'
#
loop_
_entity.id
_entity.type
_entity.pdbx_description
1 polymer ?
#
loop_
_entity_poly.entity_id
_entity_poly.type
_entity_poly.pdbx_seq_one_letter_code
_entity_poly.pdbx_strand_id
1 'polypeptide(L)'
;QKTWVPLALLANRGGWAAADNICGKPVEVQGIAGSAVFKTFELEVARTGLSVSEAEAAGFEPASVTIDARSRAHAHPGAESIRVHMVGDKKSGRLLGTQMVGKEGVAHRIKAPAVALHAQMGVEDFGQTDLPYAPPFSPVWDPLLTAANQLMKKL
;
A
#
# COMPACT_ATOMS: atom_id res chain seq x y z
N GLN A 1 -12.31 0.95 14.65
CA GLN A 1 -12.16 2.34 15.13
C GLN A 1 -12.90 3.29 14.20
N LYS A 2 -13.72 4.22 14.73
CA LYS A 2 -14.30 5.29 13.91
C LYS A 2 -13.20 6.27 13.52
N THR A 3 -13.10 6.58 12.23
CA THR A 3 -12.11 7.53 11.71
C THR A 3 -12.76 8.43 10.65
N TRP A 4 -12.20 9.61 10.48
CA TRP A 4 -12.61 10.54 9.42
C TRP A 4 -11.51 10.60 8.36
N VAL A 5 -11.87 10.24 7.13
CA VAL A 5 -10.94 10.20 5.99
C VAL A 5 -11.59 10.95 4.82
N PRO A 6 -11.23 12.22 4.60
CA PRO A 6 -11.86 13.07 3.58
C PRO A 6 -11.30 12.80 2.19
N LEU A 7 -11.53 11.59 1.68
CA LEU A 7 -11.09 11.16 0.34
C LEU A 7 -12.28 11.00 -0.60
N ALA A 8 -12.12 11.45 -1.83
CA ALA A 8 -13.19 11.50 -2.84
C ALA A 8 -13.83 10.13 -3.12
N LEU A 9 -13.03 9.06 -3.24
CA LEU A 9 -13.56 7.71 -3.46
C LEU A 9 -14.45 7.25 -2.31
N LEU A 10 -14.06 7.55 -1.07
CA LEU A 10 -14.85 7.19 0.12
C LEU A 10 -16.16 7.98 0.15
N ALA A 11 -16.12 9.28 -0.18
CA ALA A 11 -17.31 10.11 -0.27
C ALA A 11 -18.30 9.58 -1.33
N ASN A 12 -17.80 9.18 -2.51
CA ASN A 12 -18.63 8.58 -3.57
C ASN A 12 -19.27 7.25 -3.12
N ARG A 13 -18.47 6.34 -2.53
CA ARG A 13 -19.01 5.06 -2.02
C ARG A 13 -20.02 5.27 -0.90
N GLY A 14 -19.78 6.22 0.00
CA GLY A 14 -20.71 6.59 1.05
C GLY A 14 -22.03 7.15 0.49
N GLY A 15 -21.96 7.99 -0.54
CA GLY A 15 -23.14 8.51 -1.25
C GLY A 15 -23.95 7.41 -1.90
N TRP A 16 -23.32 6.46 -2.59
CA TRP A 16 -24.01 5.31 -3.17
C TRP A 16 -24.68 4.43 -2.11
N ALA A 17 -23.93 4.08 -1.07
CA ALA A 17 -24.49 3.28 0.02
C ALA A 17 -25.67 3.98 0.70
N ALA A 18 -25.60 5.29 0.91
CA ALA A 18 -26.70 6.06 1.46
C ALA A 18 -27.94 6.01 0.56
N ALA A 19 -27.78 6.21 -0.75
CA ALA A 19 -28.86 6.14 -1.72
C ALA A 19 -29.51 4.75 -1.78
N ASP A 20 -28.72 3.67 -1.81
CA ASP A 20 -29.21 2.30 -1.81
C ASP A 20 -30.00 1.99 -0.52
N ASN A 21 -29.50 2.40 0.65
CA ASN A 21 -30.20 2.23 1.92
C ASN A 21 -31.54 3.00 1.96
N ILE A 22 -31.59 4.23 1.44
CA ILE A 22 -32.81 5.01 1.34
C ILE A 22 -33.85 4.30 0.43
N CYS A 23 -33.38 3.63 -0.63
CA CYS A 23 -34.21 2.84 -1.55
C CYS A 23 -34.56 1.43 -1.02
N GLY A 24 -34.22 1.10 0.24
CA GLY A 24 -34.57 -0.18 0.83
C GLY A 24 -33.59 -1.33 0.46
N LYS A 25 -32.45 -1.02 -0.11
CA LYS A 25 -31.38 -1.99 -0.39
C LYS A 25 -30.29 -1.86 0.68
N PRO A 26 -30.22 -2.77 1.69
CA PRO A 26 -29.25 -2.66 2.77
C PRO A 26 -27.83 -2.88 2.24
N VAL A 27 -27.00 -1.87 2.36
CA VAL A 27 -25.59 -1.87 1.94
C VAL A 27 -24.72 -1.30 3.07
N GLU A 28 -23.64 -1.99 3.37
CA GLU A 28 -22.59 -1.51 4.27
C GLU A 28 -21.33 -1.13 3.49
N VAL A 29 -20.76 0.03 3.81
CA VAL A 29 -19.42 0.40 3.31
C VAL A 29 -18.39 -0.34 4.13
N GLN A 30 -17.66 -1.24 3.49
CA GLN A 30 -16.55 -1.97 4.15
C GLN A 30 -15.47 -1.02 4.65
N GLY A 31 -14.66 -1.50 5.61
CA GLY A 31 -13.54 -0.76 6.15
C GLY A 31 -12.59 -0.21 5.08
N ILE A 32 -11.89 0.85 5.40
CA ILE A 32 -11.00 1.58 4.50
C ILE A 32 -9.56 1.48 4.95
N ALA A 33 -8.64 1.33 4.00
CA ALA A 33 -7.21 1.33 4.25
C ALA A 33 -6.59 2.74 4.31
N GLY A 34 -7.37 3.81 4.10
CA GLY A 34 -6.87 5.17 4.07
C GLY A 34 -5.84 5.42 2.96
N SER A 35 -6.02 4.78 1.81
CA SER A 35 -5.11 4.90 0.68
C SER A 35 -5.14 6.31 0.11
N ALA A 36 -3.97 6.93 0.00
CA ALA A 36 -3.81 8.27 -0.54
C ALA A 36 -2.56 8.36 -1.42
N VAL A 37 -2.63 9.21 -2.43
CA VAL A 37 -1.51 9.57 -3.27
C VAL A 37 -1.58 11.06 -3.56
N PHE A 38 -0.43 11.72 -3.55
CA PHE A 38 -0.31 13.10 -3.97
C PHE A 38 1.05 13.35 -4.61
N LYS A 39 1.12 14.45 -5.35
CA LYS A 39 2.37 14.94 -5.92
C LYS A 39 2.77 16.24 -5.23
N THR A 40 4.04 16.34 -4.86
CA THR A 40 4.63 17.56 -4.34
C THR A 40 5.94 17.83 -5.08
N PHE A 41 5.99 18.96 -5.80
CA PHE A 41 7.06 19.23 -6.76
C PHE A 41 7.26 18.05 -7.74
N GLU A 42 8.44 17.43 -7.73
CA GLU A 42 8.77 16.27 -8.58
C GLU A 42 8.46 14.92 -7.91
N LEU A 43 8.09 14.93 -6.63
CA LEU A 43 7.90 13.70 -5.86
C LEU A 43 6.45 13.24 -5.87
N GLU A 44 6.27 11.96 -6.17
CA GLU A 44 5.07 11.19 -5.86
C GLU A 44 5.18 10.66 -4.44
N VAL A 45 4.15 10.87 -3.63
CA VAL A 45 4.05 10.36 -2.26
C VAL A 45 2.77 9.55 -2.16
N ALA A 46 2.86 8.35 -1.61
CA ALA A 46 1.70 7.48 -1.45
C ALA A 46 1.73 6.72 -0.14
N ARG A 47 0.53 6.43 0.38
CA ARG A 47 0.34 5.55 1.53
C ARG A 47 -0.89 4.68 1.36
N THR A 48 -0.87 3.53 2.02
CA THR A 48 -2.05 2.69 2.26
C THR A 48 -1.86 1.93 3.57
N GLY A 49 -2.94 1.69 4.30
CA GLY A 49 -2.91 1.01 5.60
C GLY A 49 -2.25 1.84 6.71
N LEU A 50 -1.66 1.16 7.67
CA LEU A 50 -1.16 1.71 8.92
C LEU A 50 0.34 2.02 8.86
N SER A 51 0.75 3.10 9.48
CA SER A 51 2.14 3.31 9.92
C SER A 51 2.46 2.44 11.14
N VAL A 52 3.71 2.40 11.56
CA VAL A 52 4.12 1.66 12.78
C VAL A 52 3.33 2.15 13.99
N SER A 53 3.29 3.45 14.23
CA SER A 53 2.57 4.02 15.38
C SER A 53 1.06 3.81 15.33
N GLU A 54 0.45 3.87 14.14
CA GLU A 54 -0.98 3.57 13.96
C GLU A 54 -1.27 2.07 14.21
N ALA A 55 -0.36 1.18 13.80
CA ALA A 55 -0.47 -0.25 14.05
C ALA A 55 -0.36 -0.60 15.55
N GLU A 56 0.61 -0.01 16.25
CA GLU A 56 0.73 -0.12 17.72
C GLU A 56 -0.53 0.37 18.44
N ALA A 57 -1.02 1.55 18.05
CA ALA A 57 -2.25 2.12 18.61
C ALA A 57 -3.50 1.25 18.34
N ALA A 58 -3.48 0.44 17.27
CA ALA A 58 -4.52 -0.51 16.94
C ALA A 58 -4.36 -1.89 17.62
N GLY A 59 -3.30 -2.09 18.39
CA GLY A 59 -3.04 -3.32 19.17
C GLY A 59 -2.30 -4.42 18.40
N PHE A 60 -1.68 -4.09 17.26
CA PHE A 60 -0.79 -4.99 16.55
C PHE A 60 0.64 -4.96 17.13
N GLU A 61 1.43 -5.97 16.77
CA GLU A 61 2.87 -6.04 17.07
C GLU A 61 3.69 -5.77 15.77
N PRO A 62 3.85 -4.50 15.37
CA PRO A 62 4.41 -4.21 14.06
C PRO A 62 5.91 -4.50 13.97
N ALA A 63 6.31 -5.08 12.84
CA ALA A 63 7.66 -4.99 12.31
C ALA A 63 7.64 -4.14 11.05
N SER A 64 8.76 -3.48 10.75
CA SER A 64 8.85 -2.68 9.54
C SER A 64 10.22 -2.74 8.88
N VAL A 65 10.24 -2.43 7.61
CA VAL A 65 11.45 -2.20 6.83
C VAL A 65 11.32 -0.92 6.02
N THR A 66 12.46 -0.31 5.75
CA THR A 66 12.58 0.74 4.76
C THR A 66 13.66 0.33 3.78
N ILE A 67 13.35 0.38 2.50
CA ILE A 67 14.32 0.10 1.44
C ILE A 67 14.37 1.25 0.44
N ASP A 68 15.51 1.41 -0.19
CA ASP A 68 15.68 2.22 -1.39
C ASP A 68 15.88 1.28 -2.59
N ALA A 69 15.16 1.52 -3.67
CA ALA A 69 15.21 0.74 -4.89
C ALA A 69 15.11 1.65 -6.12
N ARG A 70 15.19 1.08 -7.31
CA ARG A 70 15.07 1.83 -8.57
C ARG A 70 13.66 1.68 -9.14
N SER A 71 13.21 2.72 -9.85
CA SER A 71 11.91 2.72 -10.55
C SER A 71 11.87 1.79 -11.76
N ARG A 72 13.03 1.57 -12.40
CA ARG A 72 13.23 0.78 -13.63
C ARG A 72 14.36 -0.21 -13.48
N ALA A 73 14.51 -1.11 -14.46
CA ALA A 73 15.65 -2.04 -14.53
C ALA A 73 16.98 -1.29 -14.56
N HIS A 74 18.03 -1.89 -13.96
CA HIS A 74 19.32 -1.23 -13.75
C HIS A 74 19.95 -0.69 -15.05
N ALA A 75 19.85 -1.43 -16.14
CA ALA A 75 20.40 -1.05 -17.43
C ALA A 75 19.49 -0.08 -18.23
N HIS A 76 18.26 0.18 -17.76
CA HIS A 76 17.34 1.06 -18.46
C HIS A 76 17.59 2.53 -18.08
N PRO A 77 17.74 3.44 -19.03
CA PRO A 77 18.01 4.85 -18.76
C PRO A 77 16.85 5.54 -18.04
N GLY A 78 17.16 6.58 -17.27
CA GLY A 78 16.18 7.41 -16.58
C GLY A 78 15.55 6.75 -15.33
N ALA A 79 16.16 5.70 -14.78
CA ALA A 79 15.71 5.10 -13.54
C ALA A 79 15.92 6.05 -12.34
N GLU A 80 14.86 6.32 -11.59
CA GLU A 80 14.83 7.15 -10.39
C GLU A 80 14.78 6.31 -9.12
N SER A 81 15.14 6.91 -7.99
CA SER A 81 15.03 6.23 -6.69
C SER A 81 13.59 6.20 -6.19
N ILE A 82 13.19 5.05 -5.64
CA ILE A 82 11.94 4.88 -4.90
C ILE A 82 12.29 4.37 -3.50
N ARG A 83 11.80 5.05 -2.48
CA ARG A 83 11.84 4.57 -1.10
C ARG A 83 10.52 3.91 -0.76
N VAL A 84 10.57 2.71 -0.20
CA VAL A 84 9.42 1.93 0.27
C VAL A 84 9.59 1.64 1.74
N HIS A 85 8.60 2.03 2.53
CA HIS A 85 8.44 1.63 3.92
C HIS A 85 7.25 0.68 4.01
N MET A 86 7.46 -0.53 4.55
CA MET A 86 6.43 -1.56 4.65
C MET A 86 6.32 -2.04 6.11
N VAL A 87 5.09 -2.23 6.56
CA VAL A 87 4.73 -2.62 7.93
C VAL A 87 3.94 -3.92 7.90
N GLY A 88 4.33 -4.88 8.73
CA GLY A 88 3.64 -6.16 8.93
C GLY A 88 3.45 -6.46 10.41
N ASP A 89 2.54 -7.35 10.73
CA ASP A 89 2.28 -7.80 12.09
C ASP A 89 3.08 -9.06 12.41
N LYS A 90 3.92 -9.02 13.42
CA LYS A 90 4.74 -10.17 13.86
C LYS A 90 3.92 -11.38 14.27
N LYS A 91 2.74 -11.14 14.83
CA LYS A 91 1.90 -12.20 15.39
C LYS A 91 1.13 -12.97 14.32
N SER A 92 0.61 -12.27 13.33
CA SER A 92 -0.24 -12.88 12.30
C SER A 92 0.43 -13.00 10.94
N GLY A 93 1.58 -12.37 10.71
CA GLY A 93 2.24 -12.28 9.41
C GLY A 93 1.52 -11.35 8.41
N ARG A 94 0.43 -10.66 8.80
CA ARG A 94 -0.36 -9.83 7.91
C ARG A 94 0.38 -8.56 7.48
N LEU A 95 0.20 -8.18 6.23
CA LEU A 95 0.54 -6.84 5.76
C LEU A 95 -0.36 -5.82 6.47
N LEU A 96 0.22 -4.79 7.08
CA LEU A 96 -0.51 -3.74 7.79
C LEU A 96 -0.49 -2.41 7.06
N GLY A 97 0.56 -2.12 6.32
CA GLY A 97 0.64 -0.87 5.58
C GLY A 97 1.89 -0.70 4.74
N THR A 98 1.82 0.24 3.81
CA THR A 98 2.94 0.61 2.94
C THR A 98 2.92 2.12 2.69
N GLN A 99 4.09 2.76 2.80
CA GLN A 99 4.31 4.16 2.45
C GLN A 99 5.44 4.22 1.41
N MET A 100 5.29 5.10 0.43
CA MET A 100 6.24 5.21 -0.66
C MET A 100 6.50 6.67 -1.03
N VAL A 101 7.73 6.94 -1.46
CA VAL A 101 8.12 8.23 -2.03
C VAL A 101 9.15 8.03 -3.14
N GLY A 102 9.03 8.79 -4.20
CA GLY A 102 9.96 8.77 -5.34
C GLY A 102 9.52 9.71 -6.44
N LYS A 103 10.33 9.88 -7.47
CA LYS A 103 9.99 10.77 -8.59
C LYS A 103 9.07 10.10 -9.61
N GLU A 104 9.05 8.77 -9.64
CA GLU A 104 8.27 8.04 -10.64
C GLU A 104 7.80 6.67 -10.12
N GLY A 105 6.61 6.25 -10.55
CA GLY A 105 6.12 4.90 -10.35
C GLY A 105 5.56 4.57 -8.96
N VAL A 106 5.49 5.53 -8.05
CA VAL A 106 4.94 5.38 -6.71
C VAL A 106 3.41 5.30 -6.75
N ALA A 107 2.77 6.22 -7.49
CA ALA A 107 1.32 6.33 -7.60
C ALA A 107 0.65 5.06 -8.18
N HIS A 108 1.36 4.35 -9.05
CA HIS A 108 0.87 3.10 -9.62
C HIS A 108 1.12 1.89 -8.72
N ARG A 109 2.31 1.82 -8.09
CA ARG A 109 2.69 0.69 -7.23
C ARG A 109 1.85 0.59 -5.97
N ILE A 110 1.48 1.70 -5.35
CA ILE A 110 0.70 1.69 -4.10
C ILE A 110 -0.66 0.97 -4.23
N LYS A 111 -1.15 0.77 -5.44
CA LYS A 111 -2.39 0.04 -5.70
C LYS A 111 -2.29 -1.44 -5.33
N ALA A 112 -1.13 -2.07 -5.55
CA ALA A 112 -0.94 -3.48 -5.20
C ALA A 112 -1.07 -3.73 -3.68
N PRO A 113 -0.33 -3.04 -2.79
CA PRO A 113 -0.54 -3.21 -1.36
C PRO A 113 -1.93 -2.75 -0.90
N ALA A 114 -2.59 -1.79 -1.56
CA ALA A 114 -3.96 -1.42 -1.22
C ALA A 114 -4.94 -2.58 -1.44
N VAL A 115 -4.79 -3.33 -2.53
CA VAL A 115 -5.57 -4.55 -2.81
C VAL A 115 -5.21 -5.66 -1.81
N ALA A 116 -3.92 -5.86 -1.54
CA ALA A 116 -3.46 -6.84 -0.56
C ALA A 116 -4.04 -6.59 0.84
N LEU A 117 -4.08 -5.33 1.29
CA LEU A 117 -4.71 -4.94 2.55
C LEU A 117 -6.21 -5.22 2.58
N HIS A 118 -6.91 -4.93 1.48
CA HIS A 118 -8.33 -5.24 1.36
C HIS A 118 -8.59 -6.76 1.44
N ALA A 119 -7.74 -7.56 0.81
CA ALA A 119 -7.77 -9.02 0.88
C ALA A 119 -7.22 -9.60 2.19
N GLN A 120 -6.75 -8.76 3.13
CA GLN A 120 -6.11 -9.17 4.39
C GLN A 120 -4.89 -10.11 4.19
N MET A 121 -4.16 -9.91 3.11
CA MET A 121 -3.05 -10.74 2.67
C MET A 121 -1.88 -10.70 3.66
N GLY A 122 -1.22 -11.85 3.83
CA GLY A 122 0.06 -11.94 4.54
C GLY A 122 1.21 -11.30 3.77
N VAL A 123 2.28 -10.93 4.46
CA VAL A 123 3.50 -10.41 3.82
C VAL A 123 4.16 -11.47 2.95
N GLU A 124 4.11 -12.74 3.37
CA GLU A 124 4.62 -13.87 2.60
C GLU A 124 3.85 -14.05 1.28
N ASP A 125 2.52 -14.11 1.35
CA ASP A 125 1.68 -14.23 0.16
C ASP A 125 1.86 -13.04 -0.78
N PHE A 126 1.97 -11.83 -0.23
CA PHE A 126 2.24 -10.63 -1.02
C PHE A 126 3.61 -10.71 -1.71
N GLY A 127 4.63 -11.25 -1.04
CA GLY A 127 5.96 -11.48 -1.60
C GLY A 127 5.99 -12.49 -2.76
N GLN A 128 4.97 -13.36 -2.88
CA GLN A 128 4.81 -14.35 -3.95
C GLN A 128 3.92 -13.87 -5.10
N THR A 129 3.40 -12.64 -5.04
CA THR A 129 2.54 -12.12 -6.12
C THR A 129 3.32 -11.98 -7.44
N ASP A 130 2.68 -12.38 -8.54
CA ASP A 130 3.21 -12.23 -9.90
C ASP A 130 2.98 -10.79 -10.41
N LEU A 131 3.81 -9.87 -9.94
CA LEU A 131 3.75 -8.48 -10.40
C LEU A 131 4.39 -8.34 -11.80
N PRO A 132 3.77 -7.59 -12.72
CA PRO A 132 4.25 -7.45 -14.08
C PRO A 132 5.62 -6.77 -14.15
N TYR A 133 6.48 -7.33 -14.99
CA TYR A 133 7.83 -6.83 -15.21
C TYR A 133 8.06 -6.47 -16.69
N ALA A 134 8.64 -5.29 -16.90
CA ALA A 134 9.40 -4.96 -18.11
C ALA A 134 10.44 -3.88 -17.77
N PRO A 135 11.62 -3.87 -18.44
CA PRO A 135 12.73 -2.97 -18.12
C PRO A 135 12.37 -1.49 -17.95
N PRO A 136 11.46 -0.90 -18.77
CA PRO A 136 11.06 0.51 -18.62
C PRO A 136 10.21 0.81 -17.38
N PHE A 137 9.60 -0.20 -16.76
CA PHE A 137 8.57 0.00 -15.73
C PHE A 137 8.95 -0.52 -14.34
N SER A 138 9.84 -1.51 -14.27
CA SER A 138 10.26 -2.10 -12.99
C SER A 138 11.64 -2.76 -13.12
N PRO A 139 12.42 -2.91 -12.04
CA PRO A 139 13.43 -3.97 -11.94
C PRO A 139 12.72 -5.33 -11.88
N VAL A 140 13.45 -6.43 -12.15
CA VAL A 140 12.92 -7.81 -12.08
C VAL A 140 12.25 -8.09 -10.73
N TRP A 141 12.90 -7.70 -9.65
CA TRP A 141 12.30 -7.66 -8.31
C TRP A 141 11.73 -6.26 -8.06
N ASP A 142 10.41 -6.14 -8.21
CA ASP A 142 9.74 -4.88 -7.92
C ASP A 142 10.09 -4.40 -6.51
N PRO A 143 10.24 -3.08 -6.27
CA PRO A 143 10.49 -2.51 -4.95
C PRO A 143 9.57 -3.02 -3.85
N LEU A 144 8.31 -3.31 -4.17
CA LEU A 144 7.34 -3.86 -3.23
C LEU A 144 7.69 -5.30 -2.82
N LEU A 145 8.06 -6.15 -3.78
CA LEU A 145 8.46 -7.54 -3.50
C LEU A 145 9.79 -7.57 -2.72
N THR A 146 10.72 -6.67 -3.07
CA THR A 146 11.97 -6.50 -2.32
C THR A 146 11.70 -6.10 -0.87
N ALA A 147 10.79 -5.16 -0.63
CA ALA A 147 10.39 -4.76 0.72
C ALA A 147 9.72 -5.91 1.49
N ALA A 148 8.80 -6.65 0.86
CA ALA A 148 8.14 -7.81 1.46
C ALA A 148 9.17 -8.89 1.86
N ASN A 149 10.11 -9.24 0.97
CA ASN A 149 11.17 -10.21 1.24
C ASN A 149 12.10 -9.79 2.40
N GLN A 150 12.35 -8.51 2.58
CA GLN A 150 13.13 -8.01 3.72
C GLN A 150 12.28 -7.99 5.01
N LEU A 151 11.00 -7.67 4.91
CA LEU A 151 10.09 -7.63 6.05
C LEU A 151 9.85 -9.03 6.62
N MET A 152 9.68 -10.06 5.77
CA MET A 152 9.53 -11.46 6.21
C MET A 152 10.64 -11.93 7.14
N LYS A 153 11.86 -11.40 7.01
CA LYS A 153 12.99 -11.74 7.90
C LYS A 153 12.86 -11.18 9.31
N LYS A 154 11.86 -10.31 9.53
CA LYS A 154 11.60 -9.65 10.83
C LYS A 154 10.28 -10.06 11.46
N LEU A 155 9.46 -10.84 10.75
CA LEU A 155 8.23 -11.45 11.23
C LEU A 155 8.50 -12.83 11.79
#